data_7dc848d3bf316727ef26e5a863e41b6d
#
_entry.id   7dc848d3bf316727ef26e5a863e41b6d
#
_cell.length_a   1.000
_cell.length_b   1.000
_cell.length_c   1.000
_cell.angle_alpha   90.00
_cell.angle_beta   90.00
_cell.angle_gamma   90.00
#
_symmetry.space_group_name_H-M   'P 1'
#
loop_
_entity.id
_entity.type
_entity.pdbx_description
1 polymer ?
#
loop_
_entity_poly.entity_id
_entity_poly.type
_entity_poly.pdbx_seq_one_letter_code
_entity_poly.pdbx_strand_id
1 'polypeptide(L)'
;DELPVHPSHTEFPGEVPSNATRISRTVTVNGTQSGLPSNFGYSNPRSSIRMSTGLYAAPGEVVTVTVDEATSDLGFSILIGAHTDSLWSKDIIKRHSRIFTTWSVDNTSTEVGNAFGGPIYVYIPAGSEYGEINLTISGAIRAPMFVLGETSDFEWIYSEKNNPAPWAELVSNNFIMTVPSSEIRNLNNPSQLMNWWDSALNMEH
;
A
#
# COMPACT_ATOMS: atom_id res chain seq x y z
N ASP A 1 -21.88 -3.05 5.56
CA ASP A 1 -22.06 -4.17 4.62
C ASP A 1 -20.74 -4.90 4.45
N GLU A 2 -20.79 -6.20 4.16
CA GLU A 2 -19.59 -7.02 3.91
C GLU A 2 -19.57 -7.43 2.44
N LEU A 3 -18.39 -7.45 1.84
CA LEU A 3 -18.19 -8.00 0.51
C LEU A 3 -18.00 -9.53 0.62
N PRO A 4 -18.32 -10.31 -0.44
CA PRO A 4 -17.97 -11.72 -0.44
C PRO A 4 -16.47 -11.93 -0.29
N VAL A 5 -16.07 -12.76 0.67
CA VAL A 5 -14.69 -13.17 0.86
C VAL A 5 -14.30 -14.19 -0.18
N HIS A 6 -13.17 -14.02 -0.87
CA HIS A 6 -12.70 -15.03 -1.81
C HIS A 6 -12.11 -16.25 -1.07
N PRO A 7 -12.52 -17.48 -1.38
CA PRO A 7 -12.13 -18.66 -0.59
C PRO A 7 -10.62 -18.93 -0.54
N SER A 8 -9.84 -18.48 -1.54
CA SER A 8 -8.38 -18.66 -1.54
C SER A 8 -7.60 -17.56 -0.83
N HIS A 9 -8.28 -16.61 -0.13
CA HIS A 9 -7.59 -15.50 0.56
C HIS A 9 -6.62 -15.99 1.63
N THR A 10 -6.88 -17.12 2.26
CA THR A 10 -6.02 -17.71 3.30
C THR A 10 -4.69 -18.18 2.75
N GLU A 11 -4.68 -18.71 1.53
CA GLU A 11 -3.45 -19.15 0.85
C GLU A 11 -2.67 -17.96 0.28
N PHE A 12 -3.41 -16.99 -0.28
CA PHE A 12 -2.83 -15.78 -0.86
C PHE A 12 -3.90 -14.69 -1.02
N PRO A 13 -3.66 -13.46 -0.51
CA PRO A 13 -2.42 -12.89 0.07
C PRO A 13 -2.13 -13.33 1.52
N GLY A 14 -3.02 -14.02 2.18
CA GLY A 14 -2.85 -14.52 3.53
C GLY A 14 -3.90 -13.99 4.50
N GLU A 15 -4.07 -14.69 5.60
CA GLU A 15 -5.06 -14.36 6.63
C GLU A 15 -4.66 -13.13 7.45
N VAL A 16 -5.66 -12.35 7.80
CA VAL A 16 -5.57 -11.37 8.88
C VAL A 16 -6.00 -12.06 10.19
N PRO A 17 -5.24 -11.93 11.30
CA PRO A 17 -5.68 -12.46 12.58
C PRO A 17 -7.08 -11.96 12.95
N SER A 18 -7.98 -12.86 13.34
CA SER A 18 -9.38 -12.53 13.67
C SER A 18 -9.51 -11.50 14.81
N ASN A 19 -8.53 -11.47 15.72
CA ASN A 19 -8.42 -10.54 16.84
C ASN A 19 -7.68 -9.24 16.50
N ALA A 20 -7.25 -9.02 15.25
CA ALA A 20 -6.59 -7.78 14.85
C ALA A 20 -7.54 -6.59 15.02
N THR A 21 -7.05 -5.56 15.68
CA THR A 21 -7.85 -4.36 15.95
C THR A 21 -8.07 -3.57 14.67
N ARG A 22 -9.34 -3.23 14.38
CA ARG A 22 -9.70 -2.26 13.34
C ARG A 22 -9.57 -0.86 13.93
N ILE A 23 -8.89 0.00 13.18
CA ILE A 23 -8.56 1.35 13.62
C ILE A 23 -9.10 2.39 12.64
N SER A 24 -9.12 3.64 13.09
CA SER A 24 -9.25 4.82 12.25
C SER A 24 -7.94 5.61 12.33
N ARG A 25 -7.39 5.98 11.19
CA ARG A 25 -6.12 6.73 11.10
C ARG A 25 -6.21 7.78 10.02
N THR A 26 -5.80 8.99 10.35
CA THR A 26 -5.53 10.03 9.35
C THR A 26 -4.12 9.85 8.82
N VAL A 27 -3.99 9.84 7.49
CA VAL A 27 -2.73 9.77 6.78
C VAL A 27 -2.60 11.00 5.87
N THR A 28 -1.38 11.48 5.73
CA THR A 28 -1.01 12.54 4.79
C THR A 28 -0.13 11.92 3.71
N VAL A 29 -0.47 12.14 2.45
CA VAL A 29 0.34 11.68 1.33
C VAL A 29 0.64 12.82 0.37
N ASN A 30 1.77 12.75 -0.32
CA ASN A 30 2.08 13.68 -1.38
C ASN A 30 1.25 13.34 -2.63
N GLY A 31 0.31 14.22 -3.00
CA GLY A 31 -0.54 14.10 -4.18
C GLY A 31 0.06 14.73 -5.44
N THR A 32 1.33 15.11 -5.43
CA THR A 32 2.01 15.68 -6.59
C THR A 32 2.82 14.62 -7.32
N GLN A 33 2.46 14.36 -8.56
CA GLN A 33 3.14 13.44 -9.47
C GLN A 33 3.38 14.16 -10.80
N SER A 34 4.39 15.00 -10.84
CA SER A 34 4.74 15.82 -12.02
C SER A 34 5.29 15.01 -13.21
N GLY A 35 5.34 13.69 -13.07
CA GLY A 35 5.95 12.78 -14.02
C GLY A 35 7.41 12.49 -13.66
N LEU A 36 7.83 11.27 -13.99
CA LEU A 36 9.24 10.90 -13.87
C LEU A 36 10.00 11.41 -15.09
N PRO A 37 11.29 11.74 -14.97
CA PRO A 37 12.12 12.02 -16.13
C PRO A 37 12.02 10.90 -17.18
N SER A 38 12.03 11.24 -18.45
CA SER A 38 11.87 10.27 -19.56
C SER A 38 12.95 9.18 -19.59
N ASN A 39 14.04 9.38 -18.87
CA ASN A 39 15.17 8.48 -18.73
C ASN A 39 15.13 7.63 -17.42
N PHE A 40 14.06 7.71 -16.66
CA PHE A 40 13.89 6.88 -15.46
C PHE A 40 13.56 5.44 -15.86
N GLY A 41 14.59 4.60 -16.03
CA GLY A 41 14.55 3.32 -16.75
C GLY A 41 13.57 2.25 -16.23
N TYR A 42 13.12 2.33 -14.98
CA TYR A 42 12.26 1.30 -14.37
C TYR A 42 10.80 1.68 -14.22
N SER A 43 10.46 2.94 -14.43
CA SER A 43 9.11 3.44 -14.20
C SER A 43 8.55 4.12 -15.43
N ASN A 44 7.26 3.88 -15.67
CA ASN A 44 6.55 4.61 -16.73
C ASN A 44 6.15 5.99 -16.18
N PRO A 45 6.70 7.10 -16.74
CA PRO A 45 6.41 8.46 -16.26
C PRO A 45 4.93 8.86 -16.42
N ARG A 46 4.18 8.09 -17.20
CA ARG A 46 2.73 8.31 -17.43
C ARG A 46 1.85 7.42 -16.57
N SER A 47 2.43 6.62 -15.67
CA SER A 47 1.68 5.78 -14.76
C SER A 47 1.35 6.51 -13.47
N SER A 48 0.18 6.24 -12.93
CA SER A 48 -0.17 6.63 -11.57
C SER A 48 0.78 5.98 -10.57
N ILE A 49 1.02 6.64 -9.46
CA ILE A 49 1.86 6.13 -8.37
C ILE A 49 1.02 5.66 -7.19
N ARG A 50 1.56 4.74 -6.42
CA ARG A 50 0.98 4.23 -5.18
C ARG A 50 1.66 4.89 -4.00
N MET A 51 0.87 5.53 -3.13
CA MET A 51 1.35 6.09 -1.87
C MET A 51 0.91 5.17 -0.75
N SER A 52 1.87 4.58 -0.04
CA SER A 52 1.61 3.65 1.08
C SER A 52 0.94 4.37 2.23
N THR A 53 -0.05 3.72 2.84
CA THR A 53 -0.76 4.27 4.01
C THR A 53 -0.36 3.60 5.33
N GLY A 54 0.33 2.48 5.28
CA GLY A 54 0.61 1.63 6.44
C GLY A 54 -0.64 0.92 6.99
N LEU A 55 -1.68 0.82 6.16
CA LEU A 55 -2.94 0.18 6.51
C LEU A 55 -3.27 -0.98 5.56
N TYR A 56 -4.10 -1.87 6.04
CA TYR A 56 -4.50 -3.09 5.34
C TYR A 56 -6.01 -3.29 5.47
N ALA A 57 -6.70 -3.57 4.37
CA ALA A 57 -8.09 -3.98 4.38
C ALA A 57 -8.18 -5.50 4.58
N ALA A 58 -8.95 -5.97 5.56
CA ALA A 58 -9.18 -7.39 5.72
C ALA A 58 -10.04 -7.93 4.57
N PRO A 59 -9.89 -9.22 4.21
CA PRO A 59 -10.68 -9.83 3.13
C PRO A 59 -12.18 -9.67 3.34
N GLY A 60 -12.88 -9.08 2.36
CA GLY A 60 -14.33 -8.88 2.37
C GLY A 60 -14.82 -7.75 3.28
N GLU A 61 -13.97 -7.16 4.12
CA GLU A 61 -14.38 -6.05 4.98
C GLU A 61 -14.43 -4.72 4.21
N VAL A 62 -15.39 -3.89 4.59
CA VAL A 62 -15.53 -2.52 4.07
C VAL A 62 -14.72 -1.56 4.93
N VAL A 63 -13.93 -0.74 4.27
CA VAL A 63 -13.15 0.35 4.86
C VAL A 63 -13.74 1.66 4.39
N THR A 64 -13.92 2.62 5.30
CA THR A 64 -14.41 3.95 4.98
C THR A 64 -13.26 4.93 4.84
N VAL A 65 -13.20 5.60 3.71
CA VAL A 65 -12.25 6.68 3.43
C VAL A 65 -13.00 8.01 3.50
N THR A 66 -12.54 8.92 4.36
CA THR A 66 -13.12 10.25 4.53
C THR A 66 -12.10 11.32 4.17
N VAL A 67 -12.53 12.27 3.37
CA VAL A 67 -11.75 13.44 2.93
C VAL A 67 -12.60 14.71 3.09
N ASP A 68 -11.98 15.89 3.01
CA ASP A 68 -12.73 17.13 2.90
C ASP A 68 -13.30 17.32 1.47
N GLU A 69 -14.19 18.30 1.33
CA GLU A 69 -14.89 18.56 0.07
C GLU A 69 -13.92 18.98 -1.06
N ALA A 70 -12.90 19.77 -0.73
CA ALA A 70 -11.91 20.20 -1.71
C ALA A 70 -11.04 19.03 -2.21
N THR A 71 -10.78 18.05 -1.34
CA THR A 71 -10.00 16.86 -1.66
C THR A 71 -10.78 15.83 -2.48
N SER A 72 -12.11 15.74 -2.30
CA SER A 72 -12.95 14.77 -3.03
C SER A 72 -13.01 15.01 -4.55
N ASP A 73 -12.75 16.23 -4.99
CA ASP A 73 -12.79 16.61 -6.42
C ASP A 73 -11.43 16.45 -7.14
N LEU A 74 -10.38 16.00 -6.45
CA LEU A 74 -9.03 15.93 -7.02
C LEU A 74 -8.84 14.79 -8.04
N GLY A 75 -9.69 13.76 -8.04
CA GLY A 75 -9.65 12.68 -9.03
C GLY A 75 -8.60 11.59 -8.74
N PHE A 76 -8.15 11.44 -7.49
CA PHE A 76 -7.35 10.30 -7.06
C PHE A 76 -8.24 9.10 -6.70
N SER A 77 -7.63 7.96 -6.45
CA SER A 77 -8.33 6.73 -6.12
C SER A 77 -7.71 6.04 -4.91
N ILE A 78 -8.46 5.16 -4.27
CA ILE A 78 -7.94 4.18 -3.32
C ILE A 78 -7.72 2.86 -4.07
N LEU A 79 -6.53 2.28 -3.90
CA LEU A 79 -6.21 0.97 -4.42
C LEU A 79 -6.01 0.02 -3.24
N ILE A 80 -6.70 -1.12 -3.24
CA ILE A 80 -6.55 -2.18 -2.26
C ILE A 80 -5.94 -3.40 -2.93
N GLY A 81 -4.80 -3.85 -2.43
CA GLY A 81 -4.01 -4.97 -2.95
C GLY A 81 -2.80 -4.53 -3.77
N ALA A 82 -1.72 -5.30 -3.68
CA ALA A 82 -0.44 -4.95 -4.32
C ALA A 82 -0.14 -5.78 -5.59
N HIS A 83 -0.78 -6.94 -5.74
CA HIS A 83 -0.32 -7.97 -6.67
C HIS A 83 -0.93 -7.84 -8.07
N THR A 84 -0.05 -7.67 -9.04
CA THR A 84 -0.39 -7.50 -10.47
C THR A 84 0.44 -8.41 -11.36
N ASP A 85 0.76 -9.62 -10.87
CA ASP A 85 1.69 -10.53 -11.53
C ASP A 85 1.19 -11.05 -12.89
N SER A 86 2.11 -11.33 -13.78
CA SER A 86 1.85 -12.09 -15.00
C SER A 86 2.18 -13.56 -14.74
N LEU A 87 1.18 -14.43 -14.74
CA LEU A 87 1.33 -15.87 -14.52
C LEU A 87 1.19 -16.70 -15.80
N TRP A 88 1.08 -16.06 -16.97
CA TRP A 88 0.85 -16.71 -18.26
C TRP A 88 1.95 -17.69 -18.71
N SER A 89 3.18 -17.49 -18.20
CA SER A 89 4.32 -18.35 -18.51
C SER A 89 4.47 -19.54 -17.54
N LYS A 90 3.53 -19.71 -16.60
CA LYS A 90 3.57 -20.81 -15.64
C LYS A 90 2.80 -22.00 -16.12
N ASP A 91 3.36 -23.19 -16.04
CA ASP A 91 2.70 -24.45 -16.39
C ASP A 91 1.44 -24.71 -15.54
N ILE A 92 1.47 -24.24 -14.28
CA ILE A 92 0.35 -24.35 -13.34
C ILE A 92 0.13 -22.99 -12.68
N ILE A 93 -1.08 -22.43 -12.83
CA ILE A 93 -1.51 -21.23 -12.13
C ILE A 93 -2.11 -21.64 -10.78
N LYS A 94 -1.42 -21.36 -9.68
CA LYS A 94 -1.82 -21.74 -8.33
C LYS A 94 -2.59 -20.64 -7.57
N ARG A 95 -2.63 -19.41 -8.10
CA ARG A 95 -3.31 -18.26 -7.49
C ARG A 95 -3.76 -17.26 -8.55
N HIS A 96 -4.67 -16.37 -8.18
CA HIS A 96 -5.03 -15.24 -9.03
C HIS A 96 -3.82 -14.33 -9.30
N SER A 97 -3.66 -13.93 -10.55
CA SER A 97 -2.56 -13.06 -10.99
C SER A 97 -2.77 -11.60 -10.56
N ARG A 98 -4.02 -11.16 -10.51
CA ARG A 98 -4.41 -9.80 -10.13
C ARG A 98 -5.46 -9.87 -9.05
N ILE A 99 -5.12 -9.32 -7.88
CA ILE A 99 -6.00 -9.32 -6.69
C ILE A 99 -6.09 -7.92 -6.08
N PHE A 100 -6.17 -6.92 -6.92
CA PHE A 100 -6.37 -5.54 -6.49
C PHE A 100 -7.69 -4.99 -7.00
N THR A 101 -8.24 -4.03 -6.28
CA THR A 101 -9.39 -3.22 -6.68
C THR A 101 -9.05 -1.74 -6.56
N THR A 102 -9.62 -0.93 -7.42
CA THR A 102 -9.45 0.52 -7.41
C THR A 102 -10.81 1.20 -7.26
N TRP A 103 -10.90 2.18 -6.38
CA TRP A 103 -12.11 2.91 -6.04
C TRP A 103 -11.86 4.42 -6.18
N SER A 104 -12.62 5.10 -7.03
CA SER A 104 -12.55 6.56 -7.14
C SER A 104 -13.04 7.22 -5.85
N VAL A 105 -12.38 8.31 -5.45
CA VAL A 105 -12.79 9.14 -4.31
C VAL A 105 -13.48 10.37 -4.85
N ASP A 106 -14.79 10.26 -5.12
CA ASP A 106 -15.62 11.30 -5.73
C ASP A 106 -16.59 11.92 -4.71
N ASN A 107 -16.46 11.56 -3.43
CA ASN A 107 -17.28 12.03 -2.33
C ASN A 107 -16.43 12.22 -1.07
N THR A 108 -16.92 13.01 -0.13
CA THR A 108 -16.28 13.22 1.17
C THR A 108 -16.22 11.95 2.02
N SER A 109 -17.04 10.93 1.71
CA SER A 109 -17.01 9.62 2.32
C SER A 109 -17.20 8.54 1.25
N THR A 110 -16.23 7.64 1.12
CA THR A 110 -16.23 6.56 0.14
C THR A 110 -15.99 5.22 0.83
N GLU A 111 -16.87 4.26 0.60
CA GLU A 111 -16.69 2.88 1.06
C GLU A 111 -15.91 2.08 0.03
N VAL A 112 -14.84 1.40 0.49
CA VAL A 112 -13.93 0.63 -0.35
C VAL A 112 -13.67 -0.75 0.24
N GLY A 113 -13.38 -1.74 -0.59
CA GLY A 113 -13.07 -3.08 -0.11
C GLY A 113 -12.53 -3.99 -1.21
N ASN A 114 -12.06 -5.17 -0.80
CA ASN A 114 -11.53 -6.18 -1.71
C ASN A 114 -11.81 -7.58 -1.13
N ALA A 115 -12.32 -8.49 -1.96
CA ALA A 115 -12.62 -9.88 -1.57
C ALA A 115 -11.40 -10.67 -1.05
N PHE A 116 -10.19 -10.27 -1.44
CA PHE A 116 -8.92 -10.83 -0.97
C PHE A 116 -8.28 -10.03 0.17
N GLY A 117 -8.79 -8.83 0.45
CA GLY A 117 -8.07 -7.86 1.24
C GLY A 117 -6.83 -7.31 0.55
N GLY A 118 -5.99 -6.60 1.28
CA GLY A 118 -4.72 -6.09 0.75
C GLY A 118 -4.24 -4.80 1.41
N PRO A 119 -2.97 -4.42 1.17
CA PRO A 119 -2.47 -3.11 1.53
C PRO A 119 -3.30 -2.01 0.87
N ILE A 120 -3.51 -0.91 1.59
CA ILE A 120 -4.29 0.24 1.13
C ILE A 120 -3.33 1.31 0.64
N TYR A 121 -3.53 1.75 -0.59
CA TYR A 121 -2.75 2.83 -1.21
C TYR A 121 -3.64 3.99 -1.61
N VAL A 122 -3.11 5.20 -1.52
CA VAL A 122 -3.63 6.34 -2.27
C VAL A 122 -2.98 6.29 -3.66
N TYR A 123 -3.80 6.22 -4.70
CA TYR A 123 -3.36 6.03 -6.08
C TYR A 123 -3.46 7.35 -6.83
N ILE A 124 -2.31 7.99 -7.01
CA ILE A 124 -2.18 9.35 -7.55
C ILE A 124 -1.95 9.29 -9.05
N PRO A 125 -2.81 9.94 -9.87
CA PRO A 125 -2.64 10.00 -11.32
C PRO A 125 -1.34 10.70 -11.74
N ALA A 126 -0.75 10.26 -12.85
CA ALA A 126 0.40 10.96 -13.43
C ALA A 126 0.00 12.37 -13.90
N GLY A 127 0.84 13.34 -13.64
CA GLY A 127 0.62 14.74 -13.96
C GLY A 127 -0.20 15.51 -12.91
N SER A 128 -0.46 14.90 -11.76
CA SER A 128 -1.17 15.56 -10.66
C SER A 128 -0.28 16.56 -9.92
N GLU A 129 -0.87 17.67 -9.51
CA GLU A 129 -0.24 18.71 -8.69
C GLU A 129 -1.15 19.06 -7.49
N TYR A 130 -1.58 18.04 -6.75
CA TYR A 130 -2.57 18.18 -5.67
C TYR A 130 -1.96 18.69 -4.35
N GLY A 131 -0.62 18.68 -4.22
CA GLY A 131 0.03 18.97 -2.95
C GLY A 131 -0.19 17.86 -1.92
N GLU A 132 -0.30 18.22 -0.66
CA GLU A 132 -0.58 17.26 0.41
C GLU A 132 -2.07 16.89 0.44
N ILE A 133 -2.34 15.59 0.42
CA ILE A 133 -3.69 15.02 0.59
C ILE A 133 -3.81 14.44 1.98
N ASN A 134 -4.78 14.92 2.75
CA ASN A 134 -5.13 14.39 4.06
C ASN A 134 -6.40 13.55 3.95
N LEU A 135 -6.35 12.29 4.38
CA LEU A 135 -7.50 11.40 4.39
C LEU A 135 -7.55 10.56 5.66
N THR A 136 -8.75 10.31 6.15
CA THR A 136 -8.98 9.42 7.29
C THR A 136 -9.51 8.08 6.78
N ILE A 137 -8.83 7.00 7.14
CA ILE A 137 -9.19 5.63 6.77
C ILE A 137 -9.65 4.92 8.04
N SER A 138 -10.90 4.44 8.03
CA SER A 138 -11.56 3.80 9.18
C SER A 138 -11.96 2.37 8.86
N GLY A 139 -11.85 1.46 9.84
CA GLY A 139 -12.12 0.02 9.65
C GLY A 139 -10.92 -0.77 9.13
N ALA A 140 -9.76 -0.15 8.98
CA ALA A 140 -8.55 -0.79 8.50
C ALA A 140 -7.71 -1.38 9.65
N ILE A 141 -6.73 -2.21 9.29
CA ILE A 141 -5.78 -2.86 10.19
C ILE A 141 -4.40 -2.26 9.96
N ARG A 142 -3.59 -2.11 11.00
CA ARG A 142 -2.21 -1.66 10.84
C ARG A 142 -1.37 -2.72 10.12
N ALA A 143 -0.65 -2.29 9.10
CA ALA A 143 0.39 -3.06 8.45
C ALA A 143 1.78 -2.68 8.99
N PRO A 144 2.74 -3.61 9.05
CA PRO A 144 4.13 -3.26 9.29
C PRO A 144 4.60 -2.32 8.17
N MET A 145 5.03 -1.11 8.54
CA MET A 145 5.55 -0.13 7.58
C MET A 145 6.79 0.57 8.15
N PHE A 146 7.85 0.56 7.37
CA PHE A 146 9.06 1.33 7.61
C PHE A 146 9.23 2.37 6.52
N VAL A 147 9.40 3.63 6.88
CA VAL A 147 9.67 4.72 5.94
C VAL A 147 11.07 5.25 6.22
N LEU A 148 11.97 5.14 5.24
CA LEU A 148 13.36 5.58 5.38
C LEU A 148 13.42 7.10 5.61
N GLY A 149 14.08 7.49 6.68
CA GLY A 149 14.20 8.90 7.09
C GLY A 149 13.09 9.38 8.04
N GLU A 150 11.99 8.61 8.19
CA GLU A 150 10.88 8.93 9.09
C GLU A 150 10.78 7.94 10.25
N THR A 151 10.75 6.63 9.95
CA THR A 151 10.69 5.56 10.95
C THR A 151 12.10 5.21 11.41
N SER A 152 12.36 5.24 12.71
CA SER A 152 13.63 4.78 13.28
C SER A 152 13.67 3.24 13.34
N ASP A 153 14.89 2.64 13.31
CA ASP A 153 15.07 1.21 13.55
C ASP A 153 14.53 0.78 14.92
N PHE A 154 14.54 1.69 15.91
CA PHE A 154 13.96 1.45 17.22
C PHE A 154 12.43 1.32 17.15
N GLU A 155 11.72 2.25 16.51
CA GLU A 155 10.27 2.17 16.30
C GLU A 155 9.89 0.94 15.51
N TRP A 156 10.68 0.60 14.48
CA TRP A 156 10.49 -0.62 13.73
C TRP A 156 10.53 -1.86 14.61
N ILE A 157 11.59 -2.01 15.42
CA ILE A 157 11.79 -3.19 16.27
C ILE A 157 10.70 -3.33 17.33
N TYR A 158 10.34 -2.25 17.99
CA TYR A 158 9.46 -2.28 19.17
C TYR A 158 7.98 -2.07 18.85
N SER A 159 7.65 -1.55 17.66
CA SER A 159 6.27 -1.26 17.27
C SER A 159 5.94 -1.80 15.87
N GLU A 160 6.48 -1.18 14.83
CA GLU A 160 5.94 -1.28 13.48
C GLU A 160 5.98 -2.70 12.89
N LYS A 161 7.09 -3.44 13.05
CA LYS A 161 7.21 -4.81 12.52
C LYS A 161 6.24 -5.81 13.15
N ASN A 162 5.61 -5.46 14.27
CA ASN A 162 4.70 -6.32 15.02
C ASN A 162 3.22 -6.10 14.63
N ASN A 163 2.93 -5.13 13.78
CA ASN A 163 1.59 -4.89 13.29
C ASN A 163 1.01 -6.14 12.59
N PRO A 164 -0.30 -6.41 12.72
CA PRO A 164 -0.87 -7.73 12.46
C PRO A 164 -1.09 -8.07 10.99
N ALA A 165 -1.05 -7.11 10.07
CA ALA A 165 -1.31 -7.39 8.66
C ALA A 165 -0.30 -8.40 8.06
N PRO A 166 -0.73 -9.27 7.12
CA PRO A 166 0.11 -10.32 6.55
C PRO A 166 1.17 -9.81 5.58
N TRP A 167 1.06 -8.57 5.12
CA TRP A 167 2.03 -7.90 4.23
C TRP A 167 2.57 -6.64 4.88
N ALA A 168 3.86 -6.42 4.65
CA ALA A 168 4.62 -5.29 5.13
C ALA A 168 5.20 -4.46 3.99
N GLU A 169 5.51 -3.21 4.28
CA GLU A 169 6.15 -2.31 3.32
C GLU A 169 7.38 -1.63 3.92
N LEU A 170 8.46 -1.63 3.15
CA LEU A 170 9.64 -0.83 3.41
C LEU A 170 9.70 0.22 2.29
N VAL A 171 9.62 1.48 2.67
CA VAL A 171 9.42 2.62 1.78
C VAL A 171 10.64 3.53 1.79
N SER A 172 11.10 3.92 0.62
CA SER A 172 12.07 5.00 0.42
C SER A 172 11.54 6.01 -0.61
N ASN A 173 12.32 7.03 -0.90
CA ASN A 173 11.97 7.99 -1.95
C ASN A 173 11.98 7.36 -3.35
N ASN A 174 12.73 6.28 -3.55
CA ASN A 174 12.93 5.66 -4.85
C ASN A 174 11.98 4.49 -5.11
N PHE A 175 11.54 3.77 -4.08
CA PHE A 175 10.68 2.60 -4.27
C PHE A 175 9.97 2.12 -3.00
N ILE A 176 8.99 1.25 -3.19
CA ILE A 176 8.26 0.54 -2.14
C ILE A 176 8.55 -0.95 -2.30
N MET A 177 9.11 -1.56 -1.25
CA MET A 177 9.29 -3.00 -1.17
C MET A 177 8.10 -3.59 -0.39
N THR A 178 7.21 -4.30 -1.08
CA THR A 178 6.07 -4.98 -0.47
C THR A 178 6.38 -6.47 -0.31
N VAL A 179 6.43 -6.96 0.92
CA VAL A 179 6.85 -8.33 1.25
C VAL A 179 5.93 -8.97 2.30
N PRO A 180 5.85 -10.33 2.38
CA PRO A 180 5.15 -10.97 3.48
C PRO A 180 5.73 -10.53 4.83
N SER A 181 4.86 -10.20 5.78
CA SER A 181 5.30 -9.75 7.12
C SER A 181 6.16 -10.78 7.84
N SER A 182 5.93 -12.08 7.60
CA SER A 182 6.74 -13.17 8.14
C SER A 182 8.23 -13.06 7.82
N GLU A 183 8.54 -12.58 6.61
CA GLU A 183 9.91 -12.50 6.10
C GLU A 183 10.74 -11.38 6.76
N ILE A 184 10.06 -10.34 7.24
CA ILE A 184 10.75 -9.15 7.78
C ILE A 184 10.63 -9.00 9.30
N ARG A 185 9.89 -9.86 10.00
CA ARG A 185 9.74 -9.72 11.46
C ARG A 185 11.07 -9.90 12.23
N ASN A 186 12.04 -10.57 11.65
CA ASN A 186 13.39 -10.71 12.20
C ASN A 186 14.38 -9.64 11.72
N LEU A 187 13.97 -8.76 10.81
CA LEU A 187 14.78 -7.65 10.36
C LEU A 187 14.89 -6.59 11.47
N ASN A 188 16.12 -6.25 11.89
CA ASN A 188 16.35 -5.30 12.98
C ASN A 188 16.98 -3.97 12.50
N ASN A 189 17.42 -3.89 11.26
CA ASN A 189 18.08 -2.73 10.68
C ASN A 189 17.53 -2.42 9.26
N PRO A 190 16.21 -2.12 9.14
CA PRO A 190 15.61 -1.81 7.84
C PRO A 190 16.23 -0.56 7.19
N SER A 191 16.71 0.40 7.99
CA SER A 191 17.40 1.58 7.46
C SER A 191 18.63 1.21 6.63
N GLN A 192 19.44 0.24 7.07
CA GLN A 192 20.60 -0.23 6.33
C GLN A 192 20.21 -0.89 5.01
N LEU A 193 19.16 -1.73 5.04
CA LEU A 193 18.65 -2.42 3.85
C LEU A 193 18.15 -1.40 2.82
N MET A 194 17.34 -0.43 3.24
CA MET A 194 16.74 0.54 2.35
C MET A 194 17.78 1.52 1.78
N ASN A 195 18.76 1.95 2.58
CA ASN A 195 19.90 2.75 2.09
C ASN A 195 20.73 2.02 1.04
N TRP A 196 20.92 0.70 1.20
CA TRP A 196 21.62 -0.11 0.21
C TRP A 196 20.86 -0.15 -1.11
N TRP A 197 19.55 -0.37 -1.07
CA TRP A 197 18.71 -0.37 -2.27
C TRP A 197 18.65 0.99 -2.95
N ASP A 198 18.50 2.09 -2.20
CA ASP A 198 18.54 3.44 -2.76
C ASP A 198 19.89 3.72 -3.43
N SER A 199 20.98 3.28 -2.81
CA SER A 199 22.32 3.42 -3.41
C SER A 199 22.45 2.61 -4.70
N ALA A 200 21.93 1.40 -4.73
CA ALA A 200 21.94 0.57 -5.94
C ALA A 200 21.13 1.18 -7.07
N LEU A 201 19.92 1.67 -6.78
CA LEU A 201 19.07 2.33 -7.78
C LEU A 201 19.66 3.64 -8.30
N ASN A 202 20.32 4.41 -7.44
CA ASN A 202 20.97 5.67 -7.84
C ASN A 202 22.25 5.47 -8.67
N MET A 203 22.88 4.28 -8.64
CA MET A 203 24.05 3.98 -9.48
C MET A 203 23.68 3.62 -10.92
N GLU A 204 22.42 3.29 -11.18
CA GLU A 204 21.92 2.94 -12.50
C GLU A 204 21.34 4.13 -13.30
N HIS A 205 21.43 5.32 -12.70
CA HIS A 205 21.05 6.62 -13.27
C HIS A 205 22.26 7.50 -13.46
#